data_1aa70fd3984fec446f4e215f34a6e794
#
_entry.id   1aa70fd3984fec446f4e215f34a6e794
#
_cell.length_a   1.000
_cell.length_b   1.000
_cell.length_c   1.000
_cell.angle_alpha   90.00
_cell.angle_beta   90.00
_cell.angle_gamma   90.00
#
_symmetry.space_group_name_H-M   'P 1'
#
loop_
_entity.id
_entity.type
_entity.pdbx_description
1 polymer ?
#
loop_
_entity_poly.entity_id
_entity_poly.type
_entity_poly.pdbx_seq_one_letter_code
_entity_poly.pdbx_strand_id
1 'polypeptide(L)'
;MGWEIEVLDALQNIHTPWLDKIMVAITSLGNAGILWIVMAAALLIIPKTRKVGICMAIALVLDLLITNCLLKNLVARTRPYDVANFTDLIVKKPTDYSFPSGHTAASFAAVTALFMSRKKVLGAISCVIAVLIAFSRMYLYVHFPTDIIGGVVVGVVAGVAAGLILKVIDKKLAAKTAGQI
;
A
#
# COMPACT_ATOMS: atom_id res chain seq x y z
N MET A 1 15.02 -18.01 1.44
CA MET A 1 13.63 -18.45 1.12
C MET A 1 13.08 -19.46 2.13
N GLY A 2 13.88 -20.37 2.73
CA GLY A 2 13.35 -21.39 3.66
C GLY A 2 12.53 -20.81 4.79
N TRP A 3 13.08 -19.90 5.59
CA TRP A 3 12.40 -19.30 6.74
C TRP A 3 11.11 -18.53 6.36
N GLU A 4 11.06 -17.95 5.16
CA GLU A 4 9.87 -17.21 4.71
C GLU A 4 8.71 -18.16 4.42
N ILE A 5 8.99 -19.32 3.82
CA ILE A 5 7.99 -20.38 3.62
C ILE A 5 7.54 -20.93 4.97
N GLU A 6 8.47 -21.20 5.90
CA GLU A 6 8.13 -21.65 7.25
C GLU A 6 7.17 -20.69 7.98
N VAL A 7 7.36 -19.37 7.83
CA VAL A 7 6.43 -18.36 8.37
C VAL A 7 5.05 -18.48 7.71
N LEU A 8 5.00 -18.65 6.38
CA LEU A 8 3.73 -18.79 5.67
C LEU A 8 3.02 -20.08 6.04
N ASP A 9 3.76 -21.20 6.15
CA ASP A 9 3.21 -22.51 6.57
C ASP A 9 2.69 -22.45 8.00
N ALA A 10 3.39 -21.76 8.90
CA ALA A 10 2.90 -21.54 10.27
C ALA A 10 1.57 -20.75 10.28
N LEU A 11 1.38 -19.80 9.36
CA LEU A 11 0.12 -19.08 9.24
C LEU A 11 -1.03 -19.97 8.73
N GLN A 12 -0.76 -21.04 7.97
CA GLN A 12 -1.81 -21.96 7.55
C GLN A 12 -2.43 -22.72 8.74
N ASN A 13 -1.69 -22.92 9.82
CA ASN A 13 -2.19 -23.61 11.02
C ASN A 13 -3.29 -22.85 11.77
N ILE A 14 -3.43 -21.55 11.54
CA ILE A 14 -4.46 -20.72 12.18
C ILE A 14 -5.69 -20.49 11.28
N HIS A 15 -5.73 -21.12 10.10
CA HIS A 15 -6.87 -21.02 9.19
C HIS A 15 -8.13 -21.60 9.81
N THR A 16 -9.22 -20.86 9.70
CA THR A 16 -10.57 -21.27 10.07
C THR A 16 -11.56 -20.64 9.10
N PRO A 17 -12.73 -21.26 8.80
CA PRO A 17 -13.66 -20.74 7.82
C PRO A 17 -14.16 -19.31 8.07
N TRP A 18 -14.24 -18.88 9.31
CA TRP A 18 -14.62 -17.51 9.67
C TRP A 18 -13.46 -16.51 9.49
N LEU A 19 -12.24 -16.91 9.88
CA LEU A 19 -11.05 -16.07 9.76
C LEU A 19 -10.67 -15.89 8.28
N ASP A 20 -10.82 -16.94 7.47
CA ASP A 20 -10.60 -16.89 6.02
C ASP A 20 -11.49 -15.83 5.36
N LYS A 21 -12.79 -15.83 5.70
CA LYS A 21 -13.73 -14.80 5.21
C LYS A 21 -13.33 -13.39 5.60
N ILE A 22 -12.86 -13.21 6.84
CA ILE A 22 -12.37 -11.91 7.32
C ILE A 22 -11.12 -11.48 6.56
N MET A 23 -10.14 -12.36 6.39
CA MET A 23 -8.90 -12.05 5.68
C MET A 23 -9.14 -11.77 4.20
N VAL A 24 -10.05 -12.47 3.56
CA VAL A 24 -10.49 -12.19 2.19
C VAL A 24 -11.19 -10.83 2.11
N ALA A 25 -12.05 -10.48 3.07
CA ALA A 25 -12.68 -9.16 3.11
C ALA A 25 -11.66 -8.04 3.32
N ILE A 26 -10.72 -8.21 4.26
CA ILE A 26 -9.65 -7.23 4.54
C ILE A 26 -8.76 -7.04 3.30
N THR A 27 -8.29 -8.13 2.68
CA THR A 27 -7.44 -8.00 1.48
C THR A 27 -8.16 -7.32 0.33
N SER A 28 -9.48 -7.52 0.21
CA SER A 28 -10.30 -6.91 -0.84
C SER A 28 -10.34 -5.39 -0.77
N LEU A 29 -10.19 -4.79 0.42
CA LEU A 29 -10.06 -3.35 0.59
C LEU A 29 -8.81 -2.78 -0.12
N GLY A 30 -7.76 -3.60 -0.22
CA GLY A 30 -6.51 -3.22 -0.89
C GLY A 30 -6.48 -3.50 -2.40
N ASN A 31 -7.50 -4.17 -2.96
CA ASN A 31 -7.52 -4.51 -4.38
C ASN A 31 -7.46 -3.26 -5.25
N ALA A 32 -6.50 -3.21 -6.18
CA ALA A 32 -6.21 -2.05 -7.03
C ALA A 32 -6.04 -0.72 -6.25
N GLY A 33 -5.80 -0.77 -4.94
CA GLY A 33 -5.72 0.41 -4.09
C GLY A 33 -7.05 1.15 -3.91
N ILE A 34 -8.19 0.51 -4.17
CA ILE A 34 -9.50 1.18 -4.30
C ILE A 34 -9.90 1.94 -3.04
N LEU A 35 -9.67 1.39 -1.84
CA LEU A 35 -9.94 2.07 -0.58
C LEU A 35 -9.22 3.43 -0.52
N TRP A 36 -7.95 3.44 -0.88
CA TRP A 36 -7.09 4.62 -0.81
C TRP A 36 -7.40 5.63 -1.91
N ILE A 37 -7.77 5.15 -3.10
CA ILE A 37 -8.22 5.99 -4.22
C ILE A 37 -9.54 6.69 -3.85
N VAL A 38 -10.50 5.95 -3.30
CA VAL A 38 -11.79 6.53 -2.87
C VAL A 38 -11.59 7.54 -1.75
N MET A 39 -10.71 7.24 -0.77
CA MET A 39 -10.37 8.18 0.30
C MET A 39 -9.70 9.43 -0.25
N ALA A 40 -8.73 9.30 -1.17
CA ALA A 40 -8.09 10.44 -1.82
C ALA A 40 -9.11 11.31 -2.56
N ALA A 41 -10.02 10.69 -3.33
CA ALA A 41 -11.08 11.39 -4.06
C ALA A 41 -12.03 12.15 -3.10
N ALA A 42 -12.45 11.51 -2.03
CA ALA A 42 -13.30 12.15 -1.02
C ALA A 42 -12.60 13.38 -0.38
N LEU A 43 -11.31 13.24 -0.04
CA LEU A 43 -10.51 14.35 0.51
C LEU A 43 -10.28 15.48 -0.51
N LEU A 44 -10.21 15.16 -1.81
CA LEU A 44 -10.10 16.15 -2.90
C LEU A 44 -11.36 17.00 -3.07
N ILE A 45 -12.53 16.39 -2.95
CA ILE A 45 -13.83 17.07 -3.13
C ILE A 45 -14.07 18.10 -2.02
N ILE A 46 -13.67 17.80 -0.78
CA ILE A 46 -13.89 18.67 0.38
C ILE A 46 -12.83 19.79 0.38
N PRO A 47 -13.20 21.09 0.25
CA PRO A 47 -12.23 22.19 0.14
C PRO A 47 -11.21 22.24 1.27
N LYS A 48 -11.62 21.98 2.52
CA LYS A 48 -10.76 22.00 3.72
C LYS A 48 -9.70 20.90 3.74
N THR A 49 -9.89 19.81 2.99
CA THR A 49 -8.99 18.65 2.95
C THR A 49 -8.36 18.44 1.58
N ARG A 50 -8.66 19.29 0.60
CA ARG A 50 -8.19 19.13 -0.79
C ARG A 50 -6.69 18.92 -0.92
N LYS A 51 -5.88 19.68 -0.16
CA LYS A 51 -4.40 19.50 -0.17
C LYS A 51 -3.97 18.12 0.33
N VAL A 52 -4.70 17.57 1.29
CA VAL A 52 -4.46 16.20 1.78
C VAL A 52 -4.76 15.18 0.69
N GLY A 53 -5.90 15.33 0.01
CA GLY A 53 -6.28 14.51 -1.14
C GLY A 53 -5.26 14.57 -2.28
N ILE A 54 -4.73 15.77 -2.59
CA ILE A 54 -3.66 15.95 -3.59
C ILE A 54 -2.40 15.20 -3.16
N CYS A 55 -1.95 15.35 -1.90
CA CYS A 55 -0.78 14.65 -1.38
C CYS A 55 -0.94 13.14 -1.52
N MET A 56 -2.10 12.63 -1.14
CA MET A 56 -2.41 11.20 -1.20
C MET A 56 -2.47 10.69 -2.65
N ALA A 57 -3.07 11.44 -3.56
CA ALA A 57 -3.10 11.10 -4.98
C ALA A 57 -1.68 11.03 -5.59
N ILE A 58 -0.81 12.00 -5.28
CA ILE A 58 0.59 12.00 -5.71
C ILE A 58 1.31 10.76 -5.14
N ALA A 59 1.11 10.45 -3.86
CA ALA A 59 1.73 9.28 -3.22
C ALA A 59 1.33 7.96 -3.89
N LEU A 60 0.04 7.79 -4.20
CA LEU A 60 -0.47 6.60 -4.88
C LEU A 60 0.04 6.48 -6.33
N VAL A 61 0.17 7.59 -7.05
CA VAL A 61 0.76 7.60 -8.40
C VAL A 61 2.25 7.23 -8.34
N LEU A 62 3.01 7.81 -7.41
CA LEU A 62 4.43 7.46 -7.23
C LEU A 62 4.59 6.00 -6.86
N ASP A 63 3.77 5.47 -5.93
CA ASP A 63 3.77 4.05 -5.59
C ASP A 63 3.48 3.18 -6.82
N LEU A 64 2.44 3.48 -7.58
CA LEU A 64 2.10 2.73 -8.81
C LEU A 64 3.28 2.64 -9.77
N LEU A 65 3.97 3.76 -10.00
CA LEU A 65 5.13 3.82 -10.90
C LEU A 65 6.32 3.02 -10.34
N ILE A 66 6.64 3.20 -9.06
CA ILE A 66 7.79 2.54 -8.43
C ILE A 66 7.52 1.04 -8.28
N THR A 67 6.36 0.67 -7.72
CA THR A 67 6.02 -0.72 -7.41
C THR A 67 5.71 -1.52 -8.67
N ASN A 68 4.71 -1.09 -9.47
CA ASN A 68 4.19 -1.91 -10.55
C ASN A 68 4.94 -1.74 -11.86
N CYS A 69 5.35 -0.51 -12.21
CA CYS A 69 6.05 -0.29 -13.48
C CYS A 69 7.55 -0.60 -13.39
N LEU A 70 8.18 -0.37 -12.23
CA LEU A 70 9.63 -0.51 -12.09
C LEU A 70 10.02 -1.79 -11.33
N LEU A 71 9.77 -1.84 -10.02
CA LEU A 71 10.37 -2.86 -9.14
C LEU A 71 9.86 -4.27 -9.41
N LYS A 72 8.58 -4.47 -9.71
CA LYS A 72 8.05 -5.80 -10.03
C LYS A 72 8.75 -6.41 -11.23
N ASN A 73 8.93 -5.63 -12.29
CA ASN A 73 9.58 -6.10 -13.50
C ASN A 73 11.10 -6.27 -13.34
N LEU A 74 11.74 -5.41 -12.54
CA LEU A 74 13.18 -5.46 -12.30
C LEU A 74 13.58 -6.65 -11.43
N VAL A 75 12.82 -6.93 -10.35
CA VAL A 75 13.12 -8.03 -9.41
C VAL A 75 12.57 -9.36 -9.91
N ALA A 76 11.43 -9.35 -10.58
CA ALA A 76 10.75 -10.50 -11.20
C ALA A 76 10.62 -11.72 -10.25
N ARG A 77 10.35 -11.48 -8.95
CA ARG A 77 10.30 -12.53 -7.93
C ARG A 77 9.08 -13.42 -8.12
N THR A 78 9.30 -14.74 -8.18
CA THR A 78 8.23 -15.75 -8.17
C THR A 78 7.47 -15.71 -6.85
N ARG A 79 6.17 -15.97 -6.89
CA ARG A 79 5.31 -15.93 -5.71
C ARG A 79 5.45 -17.19 -4.83
N PRO A 80 5.16 -17.09 -3.51
CA PRO A 80 5.34 -18.20 -2.58
C PRO A 80 4.53 -19.44 -2.96
N TYR A 81 3.29 -19.30 -3.41
CA TYR A 81 2.46 -20.42 -3.80
C TYR A 81 3.02 -21.20 -5.01
N ASP A 82 3.73 -20.53 -5.93
CA ASP A 82 4.41 -21.23 -7.04
C ASP A 82 5.70 -21.90 -6.56
N VAL A 83 6.45 -21.27 -5.64
CA VAL A 83 7.72 -21.83 -5.09
C VAL A 83 7.43 -23.05 -4.22
N ALA A 84 6.38 -23.03 -3.42
CA ALA A 84 6.00 -24.12 -2.52
C ALA A 84 5.05 -25.12 -3.18
N ASN A 85 4.63 -24.94 -4.44
CA ASN A 85 3.57 -25.72 -5.10
C ASN A 85 2.27 -25.77 -4.28
N PHE A 86 1.92 -24.66 -3.61
CA PHE A 86 0.74 -24.54 -2.76
C PHE A 86 -0.51 -24.30 -3.62
N THR A 87 -1.48 -25.24 -3.56
CA THR A 87 -2.68 -25.26 -4.42
C THR A 87 -3.94 -24.70 -3.75
N ASP A 88 -3.98 -24.68 -2.41
CA ASP A 88 -5.20 -24.40 -1.64
C ASP A 88 -5.43 -22.91 -1.39
N LEU A 89 -5.16 -22.08 -2.40
CA LEU A 89 -5.40 -20.65 -2.33
C LEU A 89 -6.89 -20.33 -2.23
N ILE A 90 -7.27 -19.60 -1.19
CA ILE A 90 -8.66 -19.15 -0.98
C ILE A 90 -8.99 -17.83 -1.70
N VAL A 91 -8.05 -17.28 -2.45
CA VAL A 91 -8.23 -16.10 -3.32
C VAL A 91 -7.78 -16.42 -4.74
N LYS A 92 -8.26 -15.60 -5.70
CA LYS A 92 -7.80 -15.72 -7.08
C LYS A 92 -6.28 -15.54 -7.14
N LYS A 93 -5.60 -16.47 -7.81
CA LYS A 93 -4.16 -16.46 -8.04
C LYS A 93 -3.76 -15.17 -8.77
N PRO A 94 -2.93 -14.29 -8.13
CA PRO A 94 -2.38 -13.14 -8.83
C PRO A 94 -1.42 -13.58 -9.94
N THR A 95 -1.37 -12.85 -11.04
CA THR A 95 -0.56 -13.22 -12.22
C THR A 95 0.71 -12.39 -12.37
N ASP A 96 0.89 -11.38 -11.53
CA ASP A 96 2.05 -10.50 -11.51
C ASP A 96 3.14 -10.98 -10.53
N TYR A 97 4.32 -10.38 -10.58
CA TYR A 97 5.45 -10.71 -9.71
C TYR A 97 5.19 -10.39 -8.24
N SER A 98 5.89 -11.13 -7.35
CA SER A 98 5.69 -11.07 -5.91
C SER A 98 6.22 -9.79 -5.26
N PHE A 99 7.45 -9.37 -5.60
CA PHE A 99 8.14 -8.27 -4.93
C PHE A 99 8.04 -6.94 -5.70
N PRO A 100 7.78 -5.84 -4.99
CA PRO A 100 7.21 -5.75 -3.65
C PRO A 100 5.69 -5.94 -3.64
N SER A 101 5.09 -6.09 -2.44
CA SER A 101 3.64 -6.21 -2.29
C SER A 101 2.94 -4.88 -2.63
N GLY A 102 2.19 -4.85 -3.74
CA GLY A 102 1.46 -3.66 -4.17
C GLY A 102 0.35 -3.23 -3.21
N HIS A 103 -0.37 -4.19 -2.59
CA HIS A 103 -1.36 -3.90 -1.55
C HIS A 103 -0.74 -3.17 -0.36
N THR A 104 0.43 -3.63 0.08
CA THR A 104 1.17 -3.03 1.19
C THR A 104 1.71 -1.66 0.80
N ALA A 105 2.33 -1.54 -0.37
CA ALA A 105 2.96 -0.30 -0.82
C ALA A 105 1.93 0.83 -0.99
N ALA A 106 0.80 0.57 -1.67
CA ALA A 106 -0.28 1.55 -1.80
C ALA A 106 -0.87 1.96 -0.43
N SER A 107 -1.03 0.99 0.48
CA SER A 107 -1.55 1.27 1.82
C SER A 107 -0.61 2.18 2.61
N PHE A 108 0.69 1.88 2.64
CA PHE A 108 1.66 2.69 3.38
C PHE A 108 1.97 4.03 2.68
N ALA A 109 1.82 4.13 1.35
CA ALA A 109 1.88 5.41 0.65
C ALA A 109 0.75 6.35 1.09
N ALA A 110 -0.48 5.84 1.17
CA ALA A 110 -1.63 6.58 1.65
C ALA A 110 -1.48 7.02 3.12
N VAL A 111 -1.09 6.09 4.00
CA VAL A 111 -0.84 6.35 5.43
C VAL A 111 0.21 7.44 5.61
N THR A 112 1.33 7.33 4.92
CA THR A 112 2.43 8.30 5.02
C THR A 112 2.01 9.67 4.50
N ALA A 113 1.25 9.75 3.40
CA ALA A 113 0.71 11.00 2.90
C ALA A 113 -0.22 11.71 3.91
N LEU A 114 -1.03 10.94 4.66
CA LEU A 114 -1.86 11.47 5.74
C LEU A 114 -1.01 12.05 6.87
N PHE A 115 0.04 11.36 7.31
CA PHE A 115 0.95 11.88 8.34
C PHE A 115 1.72 13.12 7.86
N MET A 116 2.22 13.14 6.64
CA MET A 116 2.88 14.30 6.02
C MET A 116 1.95 15.51 5.95
N SER A 117 0.65 15.26 5.79
CA SER A 117 -0.43 16.26 5.81
C SER A 117 -0.95 16.58 7.21
N ARG A 118 -0.28 16.12 8.26
CA ARG A 118 -0.61 16.32 9.70
C ARG A 118 -1.98 15.77 10.10
N LYS A 119 -2.55 14.84 9.36
CA LYS A 119 -3.82 14.16 9.69
C LYS A 119 -3.56 12.95 10.60
N LYS A 120 -3.04 13.18 11.80
CA LYS A 120 -2.52 12.15 12.71
C LYS A 120 -3.55 11.07 13.05
N VAL A 121 -4.77 11.44 13.42
CA VAL A 121 -5.82 10.49 13.81
C VAL A 121 -6.23 9.63 12.62
N LEU A 122 -6.54 10.26 11.47
CA LEU A 122 -6.88 9.52 10.25
C LEU A 122 -5.72 8.64 9.79
N GLY A 123 -4.48 9.13 9.88
CA GLY A 123 -3.28 8.37 9.58
C GLY A 123 -3.10 7.15 10.50
N ALA A 124 -3.37 7.27 11.78
CA ALA A 124 -3.28 6.16 12.73
C ALA A 124 -4.34 5.08 12.45
N ILE A 125 -5.59 5.47 12.20
CA ILE A 125 -6.66 4.52 11.82
C ILE A 125 -6.31 3.83 10.50
N SER A 126 -5.86 4.60 9.51
CA SER A 126 -5.42 4.05 8.21
C SER A 126 -4.21 3.12 8.35
N CYS A 127 -3.30 3.38 9.30
CA CYS A 127 -2.15 2.53 9.58
C CYS A 127 -2.59 1.15 10.09
N VAL A 128 -3.58 1.09 10.99
CA VAL A 128 -4.14 -0.19 11.46
C VAL A 128 -4.71 -0.99 10.27
N ILE A 129 -5.48 -0.33 9.41
CA ILE A 129 -6.04 -0.98 8.20
C ILE A 129 -4.91 -1.45 7.27
N ALA A 130 -3.88 -0.64 7.06
CA ALA A 130 -2.73 -0.98 6.22
C ALA A 130 -1.97 -2.21 6.74
N VAL A 131 -1.76 -2.31 8.06
CA VAL A 131 -1.14 -3.47 8.71
C VAL A 131 -2.00 -4.72 8.53
N LEU A 132 -3.32 -4.62 8.71
CA LEU A 132 -4.23 -5.73 8.51
C LEU A 132 -4.23 -6.20 7.04
N ILE A 133 -4.25 -5.27 6.07
CA ILE A 133 -4.12 -5.60 4.65
C ILE A 133 -2.77 -6.29 4.39
N ALA A 134 -1.66 -5.76 4.90
CA ALA A 134 -0.34 -6.35 4.72
C ALA A 134 -0.26 -7.77 5.31
N PHE A 135 -0.78 -7.97 6.52
CA PHE A 135 -0.86 -9.28 7.16
C PHE A 135 -1.71 -10.27 6.35
N SER A 136 -2.87 -9.83 5.84
CA SER A 136 -3.73 -10.69 5.03
C SER A 136 -3.01 -11.27 3.81
N ARG A 137 -2.02 -10.55 3.25
CA ARG A 137 -1.27 -11.05 2.07
C ARG A 137 -0.38 -12.24 2.39
N MET A 138 0.21 -12.28 3.59
CA MET A 138 0.96 -13.44 4.07
C MET A 138 0.02 -14.59 4.45
N TYR A 139 -1.04 -14.28 5.19
CA TYR A 139 -2.08 -15.25 5.55
C TYR A 139 -2.65 -15.98 4.31
N LEU A 140 -2.89 -15.26 3.23
CA LEU A 140 -3.39 -15.81 1.96
C LEU A 140 -2.32 -16.48 1.08
N TYR A 141 -1.11 -16.64 1.58
CA TYR A 141 0.02 -17.30 0.90
C TYR A 141 0.42 -16.66 -0.45
N VAL A 142 0.16 -15.35 -0.65
CA VAL A 142 0.39 -14.68 -1.93
C VAL A 142 1.62 -13.77 -1.94
N HIS A 143 2.20 -13.45 -0.78
CA HIS A 143 3.42 -12.66 -0.62
C HIS A 143 4.31 -13.19 0.49
N PHE A 144 5.61 -13.11 0.30
CA PHE A 144 6.61 -13.38 1.33
C PHE A 144 6.67 -12.23 2.36
N PRO A 145 7.16 -12.50 3.60
CA PRO A 145 7.42 -11.45 4.60
C PRO A 145 8.28 -10.30 4.06
N THR A 146 9.32 -10.60 3.28
CA THR A 146 10.19 -9.56 2.70
C THR A 146 9.50 -8.75 1.59
N ASP A 147 8.51 -9.29 0.89
CA ASP A 147 7.67 -8.52 -0.05
C ASP A 147 6.84 -7.48 0.69
N ILE A 148 6.37 -7.82 1.89
CA ILE A 148 5.63 -6.91 2.77
C ILE A 148 6.55 -5.79 3.24
N ILE A 149 7.74 -6.13 3.75
CA ILE A 149 8.74 -5.13 4.18
C ILE A 149 9.11 -4.21 3.02
N GLY A 150 9.38 -4.76 1.83
CA GLY A 150 9.64 -3.99 0.63
C GLY A 150 8.49 -3.05 0.27
N GLY A 151 7.26 -3.53 0.38
CA GLY A 151 6.05 -2.72 0.17
C GLY A 151 5.94 -1.56 1.17
N VAL A 152 6.21 -1.80 2.46
CA VAL A 152 6.25 -0.75 3.49
C VAL A 152 7.27 0.33 3.13
N VAL A 153 8.50 -0.07 2.79
CA VAL A 153 9.58 0.87 2.45
C VAL A 153 9.20 1.72 1.24
N VAL A 154 8.74 1.09 0.16
CA VAL A 154 8.32 1.81 -1.06
C VAL A 154 7.16 2.76 -0.77
N GLY A 155 6.14 2.31 -0.04
CA GLY A 155 5.00 3.13 0.32
C GLY A 155 5.39 4.35 1.16
N VAL A 156 6.26 4.16 2.16
CA VAL A 156 6.78 5.25 3.00
C VAL A 156 7.56 6.25 2.14
N VAL A 157 8.45 5.78 1.28
CA VAL A 157 9.24 6.66 0.38
C VAL A 157 8.31 7.45 -0.55
N ALA A 158 7.33 6.80 -1.17
CA ALA A 158 6.36 7.46 -2.05
C ALA A 158 5.54 8.54 -1.30
N GLY A 159 5.05 8.22 -0.10
CA GLY A 159 4.29 9.16 0.72
C GLY A 159 5.11 10.36 1.21
N VAL A 160 6.37 10.14 1.61
CA VAL A 160 7.30 11.23 2.00
C VAL A 160 7.60 12.11 0.78
N ALA A 161 7.93 11.51 -0.36
CA ALA A 161 8.19 12.25 -1.60
C ALA A 161 6.98 13.10 -2.00
N ALA A 162 5.77 12.57 -1.94
CA ALA A 162 4.54 13.31 -2.22
C ALA A 162 4.37 14.54 -1.30
N GLY A 163 4.61 14.34 0.00
CA GLY A 163 4.54 15.44 0.97
C GLY A 163 5.58 16.54 0.71
N LEU A 164 6.80 16.17 0.31
CA LEU A 164 7.86 17.13 -0.06
C LEU A 164 7.52 17.86 -1.36
N ILE A 165 7.06 17.16 -2.38
CA ILE A 165 6.60 17.74 -3.65
C ILE A 165 5.51 18.79 -3.38
N LEU A 166 4.50 18.45 -2.57
CA LEU A 166 3.42 19.39 -2.26
C LEU A 166 3.92 20.63 -1.54
N LYS A 167 4.85 20.49 -0.59
CA LYS A 167 5.49 21.65 0.08
C LYS A 167 6.21 22.57 -0.91
N VAL A 168 6.92 22.02 -1.88
CA VAL A 168 7.62 22.81 -2.92
C VAL A 168 6.61 23.56 -3.80
N ILE A 169 5.54 22.88 -4.21
CA ILE A 169 4.46 23.49 -5.02
C ILE A 169 3.82 24.65 -4.25
N ASP A 170 3.43 24.43 -2.98
CA ASP A 170 2.83 25.46 -2.14
C ASP A 170 3.75 26.69 -1.98
N LYS A 171 5.06 26.47 -1.76
CA LYS A 171 6.03 27.55 -1.64
C LYS A 171 6.16 28.37 -2.94
N LYS A 172 6.18 27.70 -4.09
CA LYS A 172 6.27 28.39 -5.40
C LYS A 172 5.00 29.20 -5.69
N LEU A 173 3.83 28.65 -5.37
CA LEU A 173 2.56 29.36 -5.57
C LEU A 173 2.47 30.61 -4.68
N ALA A 174 2.86 30.50 -3.40
CA ALA A 174 2.89 31.63 -2.47
C ALA A 174 3.84 32.74 -2.95
N ALA A 175 5.04 32.40 -3.42
CA ALA A 175 6.01 33.35 -3.96
C ALA A 175 5.48 34.08 -5.20
N LYS A 176 4.79 33.37 -6.09
CA LYS A 176 4.18 33.97 -7.30
C LYS A 176 3.09 34.98 -6.94
N THR A 177 2.25 34.68 -5.94
CA THR A 177 1.19 35.58 -5.48
C THR A 177 1.76 36.80 -4.81
N ALA A 178 2.86 36.67 -4.03
CA ALA A 178 3.51 37.82 -3.36
C ALA A 178 4.28 38.73 -4.33
N GLY A 179 4.74 38.25 -5.48
CA GLY A 179 5.43 39.03 -6.50
C GLY A 179 4.48 39.74 -7.52
N GLN A 180 3.17 39.56 -7.38
CA GLN A 180 2.15 40.19 -8.22
C GLN A 180 1.44 41.39 -7.52
N ILE A 181 1.84 41.72 -6.29
CA ILE A 181 1.40 42.89 -5.51
C ILE A 181 2.52 43.92 -5.48
#